data_22134bbf1b50c999046254f60ffa56cc
#
_entry.id   22134bbf1b50c999046254f60ffa56cc
#
_cell.length_a   1.000
_cell.length_b   1.000
_cell.length_c   1.000
_cell.angle_alpha   90.00
_cell.angle_beta   90.00
_cell.angle_gamma   90.00
#
_symmetry.space_group_name_H-M   'P 1'
#
loop_
_entity.id
_entity.type
_entity.pdbx_description
1 polymer ?
#
loop_
_entity_poly.entity_id
_entity_poly.type
_entity_poly.pdbx_seq_one_letter_code
_entity_poly.pdbx_strand_id
1 'polypeptide(L)'
;MSNRRIATIVLVIAMLIVAISVLFTNNLARSLQEEEQKNMAIWAEATQQLILADENADIDFFMSIIEKNTTIPVYICDKEGNVLSSRNVTSAGKPGDHGPIELKIDDTTTQYIYWDDSNLLTRLRYVPYAQFALIFIFIAIAVITMLTGQRSEENRLWVGLSKETAHQLGTPISSLNAWQQILAEKYPEDEYVPQMKRDIDRLQMIADRFQKIGSEPTLQAENLIPVVQNAVTYMRARISNRITIDDSCLNEVNRTVMLNAPLLQWVVENLLKNAVDAISGEGAITIQLHENEHDVMIDVSDTGKGIDNKTQRRIFEPGFTSKERGWGLGLPLAKRIIEQYHGGKLVLKSSQVGVGTTFRIILKKPENS
;
A
#
# COMPACT_ATOMS: atom_id res chain seq x y z
N MET A 1 -2.57 -8.08 -22.91
CA MET A 1 -3.33 -8.74 -21.81
C MET A 1 -3.34 -7.82 -20.62
N SER A 2 -4.49 -7.61 -19.95
CA SER A 2 -4.55 -6.74 -18.77
C SER A 2 -3.62 -7.29 -17.68
N ASN A 3 -2.82 -6.43 -17.03
CA ASN A 3 -1.91 -6.79 -15.93
C ASN A 3 -2.61 -7.60 -14.82
N ARG A 4 -3.92 -7.37 -14.62
CA ARG A 4 -4.77 -8.18 -13.73
C ARG A 4 -4.86 -9.65 -14.14
N ARG A 5 -4.99 -9.96 -15.44
CA ARG A 5 -5.06 -11.37 -15.92
C ARG A 5 -3.74 -12.09 -15.69
N ILE A 6 -2.62 -11.42 -15.94
CA ILE A 6 -1.29 -11.98 -15.70
C ILE A 6 -1.10 -12.28 -14.21
N ALA A 7 -1.43 -11.34 -13.32
CA ALA A 7 -1.34 -11.52 -11.88
C ALA A 7 -2.23 -12.69 -11.38
N THR A 8 -3.45 -12.82 -11.90
CA THR A 8 -4.34 -13.94 -11.56
C THR A 8 -3.78 -15.28 -12.01
N ILE A 9 -3.21 -15.36 -13.22
CA ILE A 9 -2.59 -16.58 -13.73
C ILE A 9 -1.39 -16.98 -12.87
N VAL A 10 -0.50 -16.04 -12.54
CA VAL A 10 0.66 -16.29 -11.69
C VAL A 10 0.24 -16.79 -10.30
N LEU A 11 -0.80 -16.20 -9.71
CA LEU A 11 -1.32 -16.59 -8.40
C LEU A 11 -1.93 -18.01 -8.42
N VAL A 12 -2.66 -18.36 -9.49
CA VAL A 12 -3.22 -19.71 -9.66
C VAL A 12 -2.11 -20.74 -9.84
N ILE A 13 -1.08 -20.44 -10.64
CA ILE A 13 0.07 -21.34 -10.83
C ILE A 13 0.82 -21.52 -9.51
N ALA A 14 1.05 -20.45 -8.75
CA ALA A 14 1.71 -20.52 -7.44
C ALA A 14 0.92 -21.40 -6.46
N MET A 15 -0.39 -21.23 -6.36
CA MET A 15 -1.25 -22.09 -5.51
C MET A 15 -1.20 -23.56 -5.93
N LEU A 16 -1.17 -23.83 -7.23
CA LEU A 16 -1.13 -25.20 -7.74
C LEU A 16 0.22 -25.89 -7.42
N ILE A 17 1.33 -25.17 -7.55
CA ILE A 17 2.67 -25.65 -7.17
C ILE A 17 2.71 -26.01 -5.67
N VAL A 18 2.12 -25.15 -4.82
CA VAL A 18 2.05 -25.43 -3.37
C VAL A 18 1.23 -26.65 -3.07
N ALA A 19 0.04 -26.77 -3.65
CA ALA A 19 -0.84 -27.91 -3.42
C ALA A 19 -0.11 -29.23 -3.79
N ILE A 20 0.55 -29.26 -4.93
CA ILE A 20 1.34 -30.43 -5.36
C ILE A 20 2.48 -30.70 -4.40
N SER A 21 3.22 -29.67 -3.97
CA SER A 21 4.36 -29.82 -3.06
C SER A 21 3.94 -30.31 -1.68
N VAL A 22 2.83 -29.81 -1.13
CA VAL A 22 2.27 -30.27 0.15
C VAL A 22 1.82 -31.74 0.05
N LEU A 23 1.13 -32.11 -1.03
CA LEU A 23 0.74 -33.50 -1.24
C LEU A 23 1.94 -34.43 -1.35
N PHE A 24 2.97 -34.01 -2.09
CA PHE A 24 4.21 -34.79 -2.22
C PHE A 24 4.93 -34.95 -0.86
N THR A 25 5.08 -33.85 -0.10
CA THR A 25 5.73 -33.87 1.22
C THR A 25 4.97 -34.76 2.21
N ASN A 26 3.63 -34.69 2.21
CA ASN A 26 2.80 -35.55 3.07
C ASN A 26 2.93 -37.04 2.69
N ASN A 27 2.95 -37.36 1.40
CA ASN A 27 3.14 -38.75 0.96
C ASN A 27 4.53 -39.27 1.34
N LEU A 28 5.56 -38.45 1.17
CA LEU A 28 6.94 -38.80 1.55
C LEU A 28 7.05 -39.03 3.08
N ALA A 29 6.45 -38.15 3.89
CA ALA A 29 6.43 -38.25 5.32
C ALA A 29 5.75 -39.55 5.78
N ARG A 30 4.61 -39.93 5.18
CA ARG A 30 3.91 -41.19 5.44
C ARG A 30 4.77 -42.42 5.11
N SER A 31 5.38 -42.41 3.90
CA SER A 31 6.25 -43.53 3.49
C SER A 31 7.45 -43.71 4.42
N LEU A 32 8.07 -42.61 4.87
CA LEU A 32 9.16 -42.66 5.83
C LEU A 32 8.68 -43.14 7.21
N GLN A 33 7.53 -42.72 7.67
CA GLN A 33 6.95 -43.17 8.94
C GLN A 33 6.67 -44.71 8.93
N GLU A 34 6.14 -45.21 7.82
CA GLU A 34 5.94 -46.68 7.64
C GLU A 34 7.26 -47.43 7.61
N GLU A 35 8.30 -46.90 7.01
CA GLU A 35 9.64 -47.47 6.98
C GLU A 35 10.29 -47.46 8.36
N GLU A 36 10.19 -46.36 9.12
CA GLU A 36 10.67 -46.26 10.48
C GLU A 36 9.96 -47.27 11.40
N GLN A 37 8.64 -47.44 11.26
CA GLN A 37 7.88 -48.43 12.01
C GLN A 37 8.36 -49.87 11.73
N LYS A 38 8.62 -50.20 10.46
CA LYS A 38 9.18 -51.52 10.08
C LYS A 38 10.58 -51.71 10.65
N ASN A 39 11.43 -50.70 10.58
CA ASN A 39 12.79 -50.75 11.10
C ASN A 39 12.77 -50.95 12.63
N MET A 40 11.81 -50.27 13.33
CA MET A 40 11.65 -50.44 14.77
C MET A 40 11.14 -51.82 15.15
N ALA A 41 10.26 -52.43 14.38
CA ALA A 41 9.85 -53.82 14.60
C ALA A 41 11.02 -54.78 14.46
N ILE A 42 11.87 -54.65 13.43
CA ILE A 42 13.07 -55.46 13.22
C ILE A 42 14.07 -55.23 14.38
N TRP A 43 14.27 -53.97 14.82
CA TRP A 43 15.14 -53.62 15.93
C TRP A 43 14.66 -54.22 17.24
N ALA A 44 13.35 -54.20 17.51
CA ALA A 44 12.74 -54.82 18.67
C ALA A 44 12.92 -56.35 18.68
N GLU A 45 12.70 -57.01 17.52
CA GLU A 45 12.90 -58.43 17.35
C GLU A 45 14.36 -58.83 17.57
N ALA A 46 15.32 -58.08 16.99
CA ALA A 46 16.74 -58.31 17.20
C ALA A 46 17.12 -58.16 18.70
N THR A 47 16.54 -57.15 19.39
CA THR A 47 16.76 -56.97 20.84
C THR A 47 16.17 -58.10 21.64
N GLN A 48 14.98 -58.59 21.28
CA GLN A 48 14.35 -59.75 21.91
C GLN A 48 15.23 -61.03 21.77
N GLN A 49 15.72 -61.30 20.56
CA GLN A 49 16.58 -62.47 20.29
C GLN A 49 17.93 -62.38 21.01
N LEU A 50 18.49 -61.16 21.14
CA LEU A 50 19.73 -60.92 21.88
C LEU A 50 19.54 -61.25 23.39
N ILE A 51 18.39 -60.90 23.98
CA ILE A 51 18.07 -61.15 25.36
C ILE A 51 17.87 -62.66 25.62
N LEU A 52 17.26 -63.34 24.65
CA LEU A 52 16.99 -64.82 24.79
C LEU A 52 18.14 -65.69 24.23
N ALA A 53 19.25 -65.09 23.84
CA ALA A 53 20.37 -65.78 23.20
C ALA A 53 21.07 -66.74 24.14
N ASP A 54 21.23 -68.01 23.71
CA ASP A 54 22.04 -69.01 24.35
C ASP A 54 23.54 -68.82 24.02
N GLU A 55 24.46 -69.51 24.78
CA GLU A 55 25.92 -69.39 24.58
C GLU A 55 26.40 -69.66 23.13
N ASN A 56 25.62 -70.32 22.28
CA ASN A 56 25.94 -70.62 20.86
C ASN A 56 25.26 -69.77 19.89
N ALA A 57 24.52 -68.69 20.27
CA ALA A 57 23.83 -67.78 19.37
C ALA A 57 24.78 -66.76 18.65
N ASP A 58 24.45 -66.39 17.46
CA ASP A 58 25.21 -65.39 16.72
C ASP A 58 24.87 -63.94 17.24
N ILE A 59 25.46 -63.63 18.39
CA ILE A 59 25.28 -62.33 19.08
C ILE A 59 25.73 -61.15 18.19
N ASP A 60 26.78 -61.35 17.39
CA ASP A 60 27.35 -60.33 16.52
C ASP A 60 26.33 -59.88 15.46
N PHE A 61 25.54 -60.81 14.93
CA PHE A 61 24.47 -60.49 13.98
C PHE A 61 23.39 -59.60 14.60
N PHE A 62 22.86 -59.95 15.76
CA PHE A 62 21.84 -59.14 16.45
C PHE A 62 22.37 -57.79 16.88
N MET A 63 23.58 -57.72 17.41
CA MET A 63 24.25 -56.47 17.75
C MET A 63 24.43 -55.58 16.54
N SER A 64 24.77 -56.13 15.38
CA SER A 64 24.91 -55.36 14.15
C SER A 64 23.60 -54.66 13.70
N ILE A 65 22.44 -55.33 13.92
CA ILE A 65 21.12 -54.76 13.63
C ILE A 65 20.81 -53.61 14.59
N ILE A 66 21.07 -53.81 15.89
CA ILE A 66 20.82 -52.82 16.94
C ILE A 66 21.70 -51.58 16.72
N GLU A 67 22.97 -51.78 16.36
CA GLU A 67 23.92 -50.70 16.11
C GLU A 67 23.61 -49.89 14.85
N LYS A 68 22.99 -50.47 13.84
CA LYS A 68 22.56 -49.77 12.61
C LYS A 68 21.51 -48.69 12.87
N ASN A 69 20.78 -48.75 13.97
CA ASN A 69 19.89 -47.66 14.32
C ASN A 69 20.71 -46.45 14.83
N THR A 70 21.01 -45.50 13.97
CA THR A 70 21.76 -44.28 14.29
C THR A 70 20.91 -43.05 14.29
N THR A 71 19.62 -43.13 13.88
CA THR A 71 18.79 -41.96 13.59
C THR A 71 17.47 -41.89 14.33
N ILE A 72 16.89 -43.06 14.69
CA ILE A 72 15.60 -43.12 15.36
C ILE A 72 15.85 -43.13 16.87
N PRO A 73 15.30 -42.16 17.66
CA PRO A 73 15.35 -42.18 19.11
C PRO A 73 14.53 -43.34 19.66
N VAL A 74 15.13 -44.16 20.55
CA VAL A 74 14.47 -45.34 21.14
C VAL A 74 14.56 -45.26 22.64
N TYR A 75 13.50 -45.70 23.31
CA TYR A 75 13.38 -45.79 24.78
C TYR A 75 12.92 -47.19 25.16
N ILE A 76 13.61 -47.81 26.11
CA ILE A 76 13.18 -49.03 26.73
C ILE A 76 12.65 -48.66 28.11
N CYS A 77 11.39 -49.00 28.41
CA CYS A 77 10.69 -48.63 29.62
C CYS A 77 10.23 -49.86 30.40
N ASP A 78 10.05 -49.71 31.73
CA ASP A 78 9.36 -50.67 32.57
C ASP A 78 7.82 -50.60 32.42
N LYS A 79 7.09 -51.42 33.20
CA LYS A 79 5.62 -51.43 33.22
C LYS A 79 5.03 -50.14 33.75
N GLU A 80 5.77 -49.41 34.57
CA GLU A 80 5.37 -48.12 35.14
C GLU A 80 5.66 -46.93 34.19
N GLY A 81 6.31 -47.18 33.04
CA GLY A 81 6.67 -46.14 32.05
C GLY A 81 7.98 -45.41 32.37
N ASN A 82 8.77 -45.86 33.32
CA ASN A 82 10.08 -45.30 33.60
C ASN A 82 11.09 -45.74 32.54
N VAL A 83 11.89 -44.83 32.03
CA VAL A 83 12.92 -45.12 31.02
C VAL A 83 14.10 -45.82 31.67
N LEU A 84 14.31 -47.10 31.32
CA LEU A 84 15.43 -47.92 31.76
C LEU A 84 16.70 -47.70 30.93
N SER A 85 16.52 -47.56 29.62
CA SER A 85 17.60 -47.31 28.68
C SER A 85 17.10 -46.50 27.50
N SER A 86 17.97 -45.70 26.87
CA SER A 86 17.63 -44.92 25.68
C SER A 86 18.81 -44.86 24.72
N ARG A 87 18.50 -44.70 23.40
CA ARG A 87 19.50 -44.56 22.35
C ARG A 87 19.06 -43.47 21.37
N ASN A 88 20.04 -42.72 20.84
CA ASN A 88 19.84 -41.60 19.92
C ASN A 88 18.95 -40.46 20.47
N VAL A 89 18.87 -40.32 21.78
CA VAL A 89 18.01 -39.35 22.47
C VAL A 89 18.80 -38.12 22.88
N THR A 90 18.29 -36.94 22.64
CA THR A 90 18.91 -35.67 23.03
C THR A 90 18.51 -35.26 24.45
N SER A 91 17.38 -35.74 24.97
CA SER A 91 16.85 -35.42 26.30
C SER A 91 16.11 -36.65 26.87
N ALA A 92 16.66 -37.25 27.91
CA ALA A 92 16.01 -38.37 28.59
C ALA A 92 14.97 -37.87 29.60
N GLY A 93 13.70 -38.29 29.45
CA GLY A 93 12.68 -37.92 30.44
C GLY A 93 11.27 -38.39 30.21
N LYS A 94 10.89 -38.75 28.99
CA LYS A 94 9.56 -39.30 28.68
C LYS A 94 9.69 -40.40 27.64
N PRO A 95 8.83 -41.44 27.68
CA PRO A 95 8.75 -42.42 26.60
C PRO A 95 8.38 -41.72 25.30
N GLY A 96 8.86 -42.27 24.17
CA GLY A 96 8.58 -41.73 22.83
C GLY A 96 7.09 -41.74 22.47
N ASP A 97 6.76 -40.96 21.43
CA ASP A 97 5.36 -40.78 20.97
C ASP A 97 4.78 -42.02 20.25
N HIS A 98 5.64 -42.96 19.84
CA HIS A 98 5.28 -44.22 19.15
C HIS A 98 5.57 -45.45 19.99
N GLY A 99 4.79 -46.51 19.77
CA GLY A 99 4.88 -47.75 20.49
C GLY A 99 3.60 -48.02 21.34
N PRO A 100 3.63 -48.91 22.36
CA PRO A 100 4.74 -49.76 22.72
C PRO A 100 4.89 -51.01 21.86
N ILE A 101 6.13 -51.52 21.71
CA ILE A 101 6.39 -52.90 21.30
C ILE A 101 6.82 -53.65 22.57
N GLU A 102 6.14 -54.76 22.84
CA GLU A 102 6.45 -55.60 24.03
C GLU A 102 7.75 -56.38 23.84
N LEU A 103 8.62 -56.35 24.84
CA LEU A 103 9.88 -57.04 24.91
C LEU A 103 9.83 -58.01 26.12
N LYS A 104 9.66 -59.31 25.88
CA LYS A 104 9.61 -60.33 26.93
C LYS A 104 11.02 -60.75 27.34
N ILE A 105 11.42 -60.47 28.56
CA ILE A 105 12.73 -60.83 29.09
C ILE A 105 12.67 -62.23 29.73
N ASP A 106 11.64 -62.50 30.53
CA ASP A 106 11.33 -63.78 31.13
C ASP A 106 9.82 -63.90 31.35
N ASP A 107 9.38 -65.03 31.97
CA ASP A 107 7.95 -65.33 32.26
C ASP A 107 7.27 -64.24 33.14
N THR A 108 8.06 -63.43 33.87
CA THR A 108 7.56 -62.45 34.84
C THR A 108 7.88 -60.99 34.45
N THR A 109 8.89 -60.77 33.61
CA THR A 109 9.43 -59.47 33.32
C THR A 109 9.18 -59.11 31.85
N THR A 110 8.41 -58.06 31.63
CA THR A 110 8.16 -57.47 30.29
C THR A 110 8.59 -56.01 30.29
N GLN A 111 9.36 -55.63 29.30
CA GLN A 111 9.72 -54.22 29.01
C GLN A 111 8.96 -53.75 27.79
N TYR A 112 8.96 -52.44 27.55
CA TYR A 112 8.24 -51.80 26.48
C TYR A 112 9.16 -50.87 25.69
N ILE A 113 9.17 -51.00 24.38
CA ILE A 113 9.97 -50.16 23.49
C ILE A 113 9.06 -49.07 22.95
N TYR A 114 9.48 -47.82 23.16
CA TYR A 114 8.90 -46.63 22.57
C TYR A 114 9.94 -45.95 21.67
N TRP A 115 9.49 -45.21 20.70
CA TRP A 115 10.40 -44.42 19.83
C TRP A 115 9.76 -43.11 19.42
N ASP A 116 10.59 -42.14 19.00
CA ASP A 116 10.17 -40.86 18.42
C ASP A 116 10.49 -40.85 16.93
N ASP A 117 9.85 -39.91 16.23
CA ASP A 117 10.18 -39.60 14.82
C ASP A 117 11.67 -39.27 14.69
N SER A 118 12.31 -39.77 13.65
CA SER A 118 13.68 -39.36 13.33
C SER A 118 13.79 -37.87 13.07
N ASN A 119 15.01 -37.34 13.17
CA ASN A 119 15.28 -35.93 12.85
C ASN A 119 14.88 -35.57 11.42
N LEU A 120 14.92 -36.50 10.47
CA LEU A 120 14.49 -36.28 9.09
C LEU A 120 12.98 -36.13 9.02
N LEU A 121 12.21 -37.02 9.65
CA LEU A 121 10.75 -36.95 9.65
C LEU A 121 10.25 -35.69 10.35
N THR A 122 10.86 -35.31 11.48
CA THR A 122 10.58 -34.07 12.19
C THR A 122 10.81 -32.83 11.33
N ARG A 123 11.93 -32.79 10.58
CA ARG A 123 12.19 -31.65 9.63
C ARG A 123 11.18 -31.61 8.49
N LEU A 124 10.81 -32.76 7.93
CA LEU A 124 9.81 -32.82 6.85
C LEU A 124 8.45 -32.25 7.29
N ARG A 125 8.08 -32.39 8.56
CA ARG A 125 6.83 -31.80 9.11
C ARG A 125 6.81 -30.27 9.02
N TYR A 126 7.99 -29.60 9.07
CA TYR A 126 8.09 -28.14 8.97
C TYR A 126 8.18 -27.61 7.54
N VAL A 127 8.49 -28.44 6.55
CA VAL A 127 8.61 -28.02 5.14
C VAL A 127 7.37 -27.31 4.61
N PRO A 128 6.13 -27.77 4.82
CA PRO A 128 4.93 -27.07 4.35
C PRO A 128 4.81 -25.65 4.91
N TYR A 129 5.14 -25.46 6.19
CA TYR A 129 5.07 -24.12 6.83
C TYR A 129 6.08 -23.15 6.23
N ALA A 130 7.30 -23.61 5.94
CA ALA A 130 8.31 -22.82 5.27
C ALA A 130 7.88 -22.44 3.84
N GLN A 131 7.25 -23.35 3.11
CA GLN A 131 6.70 -23.12 1.79
C GLN A 131 5.58 -22.08 1.81
N PHE A 132 4.62 -22.16 2.75
CA PHE A 132 3.57 -21.17 2.91
C PHE A 132 4.13 -19.77 3.22
N ALA A 133 5.12 -19.69 4.13
CA ALA A 133 5.77 -18.42 4.46
C ALA A 133 6.44 -17.78 3.22
N LEU A 134 7.16 -18.58 2.44
CA LEU A 134 7.84 -18.10 1.22
C LEU A 134 6.86 -17.58 0.19
N ILE A 135 5.72 -18.26 0.00
CA ILE A 135 4.68 -17.84 -0.95
C ILE A 135 3.99 -16.58 -0.48
N PHE A 136 3.69 -16.48 0.82
CA PHE A 136 3.12 -15.26 1.37
C PHE A 136 4.02 -14.04 1.12
N ILE A 137 5.33 -14.19 1.31
CA ILE A 137 6.33 -13.15 1.00
C ILE A 137 6.30 -12.82 -0.49
N PHE A 138 6.28 -13.83 -1.36
CA PHE A 138 6.24 -13.61 -2.81
C PHE A 138 4.98 -12.87 -3.26
N ILE A 139 3.81 -13.24 -2.73
CA ILE A 139 2.54 -12.56 -3.01
C ILE A 139 2.59 -11.10 -2.52
N ALA A 140 3.11 -10.86 -1.33
CA ALA A 140 3.26 -9.51 -0.78
C ALA A 140 4.14 -8.62 -1.68
N ILE A 141 5.29 -9.13 -2.12
CA ILE A 141 6.18 -8.43 -3.06
C ILE A 141 5.47 -8.16 -4.39
N ALA A 142 4.77 -9.15 -4.95
CA ALA A 142 4.05 -8.99 -6.22
C ALA A 142 2.95 -7.92 -6.12
N VAL A 143 2.19 -7.90 -5.03
CA VAL A 143 1.14 -6.89 -4.77
C VAL A 143 1.75 -5.50 -4.62
N ILE A 144 2.81 -5.35 -3.83
CA ILE A 144 3.51 -4.06 -3.66
C ILE A 144 4.03 -3.55 -5.00
N THR A 145 4.69 -4.41 -5.80
CA THR A 145 5.23 -4.04 -7.12
C THR A 145 4.12 -3.63 -8.08
N MET A 146 2.98 -4.33 -8.06
CA MET A 146 1.83 -3.99 -8.90
C MET A 146 1.21 -2.64 -8.52
N LEU A 147 1.07 -2.36 -7.22
CA LEU A 147 0.50 -1.09 -6.73
C LEU A 147 1.43 0.10 -7.01
N THR A 148 2.75 -0.08 -6.84
CA THR A 148 3.74 0.97 -7.14
C THR A 148 3.86 1.22 -8.64
N GLY A 149 3.80 0.17 -9.47
CA GLY A 149 3.84 0.29 -10.92
C GLY A 149 2.68 1.10 -11.49
N GLN A 150 1.45 0.87 -11.03
CA GLN A 150 0.27 1.63 -11.47
C GLN A 150 0.40 3.13 -11.17
N ARG A 151 0.86 3.48 -9.97
CA ARG A 151 1.10 4.88 -9.58
C ARG A 151 2.16 5.55 -10.45
N SER A 152 3.20 4.83 -10.83
CA SER A 152 4.26 5.34 -11.69
C SER A 152 3.79 5.59 -13.12
N GLU A 153 2.96 4.72 -13.70
CA GLU A 153 2.38 4.92 -15.04
C GLU A 153 1.44 6.13 -15.07
N GLU A 154 0.54 6.24 -14.10
CA GLU A 154 -0.33 7.43 -13.99
C GLU A 154 0.49 8.72 -13.87
N ASN A 155 1.55 8.72 -13.08
CA ASN A 155 2.45 9.86 -12.94
C ASN A 155 3.12 10.23 -14.26
N ARG A 156 3.65 9.27 -14.98
CA ARG A 156 4.29 9.50 -16.29
C ARG A 156 3.33 10.09 -17.31
N LEU A 157 2.11 9.57 -17.37
CA LEU A 157 1.08 10.10 -18.28
C LEU A 157 0.73 11.56 -17.96
N TRP A 158 0.55 11.89 -16.66
CA TRP A 158 0.26 13.26 -16.25
C TRP A 158 1.41 14.23 -16.52
N VAL A 159 2.64 13.83 -16.22
CA VAL A 159 3.85 14.64 -16.49
C VAL A 159 4.00 14.86 -18.00
N GLY A 160 3.87 13.80 -18.80
CA GLY A 160 3.95 13.87 -20.26
C GLY A 160 2.86 14.78 -20.85
N LEU A 161 1.60 14.57 -20.45
CA LEU A 161 0.47 15.37 -20.92
C LEU A 161 0.61 16.84 -20.51
N SER A 162 1.03 17.12 -19.27
CA SER A 162 1.21 18.49 -18.77
C SER A 162 2.32 19.21 -19.50
N LYS A 163 3.47 18.57 -19.72
CA LYS A 163 4.60 19.14 -20.43
C LYS A 163 4.25 19.41 -21.90
N GLU A 164 3.61 18.46 -22.56
CA GLU A 164 3.18 18.60 -23.95
C GLU A 164 2.13 19.71 -24.09
N THR A 165 1.11 19.74 -23.21
CA THR A 165 0.09 20.80 -23.22
C THR A 165 0.71 22.18 -23.00
N ALA A 166 1.64 22.32 -22.05
CA ALA A 166 2.33 23.59 -21.82
C ALA A 166 3.12 24.04 -23.06
N HIS A 167 3.82 23.11 -23.72
CA HIS A 167 4.60 23.41 -24.92
C HIS A 167 3.71 23.81 -26.10
N GLN A 168 2.62 23.05 -26.34
CA GLN A 168 1.67 23.31 -27.40
C GLN A 168 0.88 24.63 -27.21
N LEU A 169 0.63 25.04 -25.96
CA LEU A 169 0.01 26.32 -25.64
C LEU A 169 1.01 27.49 -25.70
N GLY A 170 2.24 27.30 -25.29
CA GLY A 170 3.27 28.34 -25.21
C GLY A 170 3.56 28.99 -26.56
N THR A 171 3.62 28.22 -27.63
CA THR A 171 3.90 28.72 -28.99
C THR A 171 2.81 29.68 -29.49
N PRO A 172 1.50 29.35 -29.52
CA PRO A 172 0.47 30.27 -29.95
C PRO A 172 0.32 31.47 -29.01
N ILE A 173 0.52 31.30 -27.70
CA ILE A 173 0.46 32.41 -26.74
C ILE A 173 1.58 33.42 -27.00
N SER A 174 2.80 32.95 -27.29
CA SER A 174 3.91 33.84 -27.68
C SER A 174 3.59 34.65 -28.95
N SER A 175 2.98 34.03 -29.96
CA SER A 175 2.55 34.71 -31.16
C SER A 175 1.45 35.74 -30.89
N LEU A 176 0.45 35.38 -30.09
CA LEU A 176 -0.61 36.30 -29.66
C LEU A 176 -0.08 37.50 -28.90
N ASN A 177 0.92 37.30 -28.03
CA ASN A 177 1.58 38.37 -27.29
C ASN A 177 2.32 39.33 -28.22
N ALA A 178 3.02 38.80 -29.23
CA ALA A 178 3.67 39.63 -30.26
C ALA A 178 2.66 40.45 -31.05
N TRP A 179 1.56 39.83 -31.51
CA TRP A 179 0.49 40.54 -32.21
C TRP A 179 -0.15 41.63 -31.35
N GLN A 180 -0.42 41.35 -30.08
CA GLN A 180 -0.98 42.31 -29.14
C GLN A 180 -0.04 43.52 -28.93
N GLN A 181 1.27 43.31 -28.84
CA GLN A 181 2.23 44.42 -28.75
C GLN A 181 2.22 45.32 -29.96
N ILE A 182 2.19 44.73 -31.16
CA ILE A 182 2.08 45.50 -32.44
C ILE A 182 0.78 46.30 -32.46
N LEU A 183 -0.35 45.74 -32.05
CA LEU A 183 -1.63 46.41 -31.98
C LEU A 183 -1.64 47.53 -30.95
N ALA A 184 -1.02 47.33 -29.77
CA ALA A 184 -0.91 48.37 -28.76
C ALA A 184 -0.08 49.56 -29.20
N GLU A 185 0.96 49.33 -29.99
CA GLU A 185 1.77 50.41 -30.57
C GLU A 185 1.03 51.16 -31.69
N LYS A 186 0.26 50.43 -32.53
CA LYS A 186 -0.46 51.00 -33.67
C LYS A 186 -1.77 51.69 -33.28
N TYR A 187 -2.42 51.23 -32.23
CA TYR A 187 -3.72 51.70 -31.77
C TYR A 187 -3.74 51.97 -30.26
N PRO A 188 -2.99 52.96 -29.76
CA PRO A 188 -2.82 53.17 -28.31
C PRO A 188 -4.08 53.60 -27.57
N GLU A 189 -5.06 54.17 -28.27
CA GLU A 189 -6.35 54.64 -27.71
C GLU A 189 -7.44 53.57 -27.76
N ASP A 190 -7.16 52.37 -28.29
CA ASP A 190 -8.18 51.34 -28.46
C ASP A 190 -8.42 50.60 -27.12
N GLU A 191 -9.68 50.57 -26.69
CA GLU A 191 -10.09 49.96 -25.41
C GLU A 191 -10.00 48.41 -25.40
N TYR A 192 -9.98 47.78 -26.58
CA TYR A 192 -9.90 46.31 -26.69
C TYR A 192 -8.48 45.77 -26.56
N VAL A 193 -7.48 46.54 -26.94
CA VAL A 193 -6.07 46.12 -26.88
C VAL A 193 -5.62 45.78 -25.45
N PRO A 194 -5.94 46.56 -24.40
CA PRO A 194 -5.68 46.17 -23.02
C PRO A 194 -6.49 44.95 -22.55
N GLN A 195 -7.69 44.72 -23.13
CA GLN A 195 -8.48 43.52 -22.81
C GLN A 195 -7.82 42.25 -23.38
N MET A 196 -7.37 42.33 -24.66
CA MET A 196 -6.59 41.24 -25.26
C MET A 196 -5.34 40.91 -24.45
N LYS A 197 -4.60 41.89 -23.96
CA LYS A 197 -3.44 41.71 -23.11
C LYS A 197 -3.79 40.89 -21.86
N ARG A 198 -4.88 41.22 -21.18
CA ARG A 198 -5.35 40.49 -19.99
C ARG A 198 -5.69 39.03 -20.28
N ASP A 199 -6.31 38.76 -21.44
CA ASP A 199 -6.65 37.40 -21.86
C ASP A 199 -5.41 36.57 -22.23
N ILE A 200 -4.44 37.19 -22.92
CA ILE A 200 -3.16 36.58 -23.26
C ILE A 200 -2.37 36.25 -21.98
N ASP A 201 -2.27 37.18 -21.02
CA ASP A 201 -1.60 36.97 -19.73
C ASP A 201 -2.27 35.84 -18.95
N ARG A 202 -3.59 35.72 -19.07
CA ARG A 202 -4.32 34.58 -18.46
C ARG A 202 -3.97 33.25 -19.10
N LEU A 203 -3.88 33.20 -20.45
CA LEU A 203 -3.46 31.99 -21.16
C LEU A 203 -2.03 31.61 -20.80
N GLN A 204 -1.13 32.60 -20.73
CA GLN A 204 0.26 32.40 -20.29
C GLN A 204 0.31 31.79 -18.88
N MET A 205 -0.45 32.36 -17.94
CA MET A 205 -0.52 31.82 -16.57
C MET A 205 -1.01 30.36 -16.55
N ILE A 206 -1.96 29.98 -17.40
CA ILE A 206 -2.43 28.61 -17.52
C ILE A 206 -1.32 27.70 -18.06
N ALA A 207 -0.62 28.10 -19.12
CA ALA A 207 0.47 27.35 -19.71
C ALA A 207 1.63 27.13 -18.69
N ASP A 208 2.01 28.18 -17.96
CA ASP A 208 3.03 28.13 -16.91
C ASP A 208 2.65 27.17 -15.77
N ARG A 209 1.35 27.12 -15.41
CA ARG A 209 0.83 26.16 -14.43
C ARG A 209 0.99 24.72 -14.90
N PHE A 210 0.66 24.43 -16.17
CA PHE A 210 0.86 23.10 -16.74
C PHE A 210 2.33 22.72 -16.79
N GLN A 211 3.22 23.67 -17.10
CA GLN A 211 4.66 23.43 -17.12
C GLN A 211 5.20 23.05 -15.73
N LYS A 212 4.75 23.72 -14.65
CA LYS A 212 5.14 23.43 -13.26
C LYS A 212 4.65 22.07 -12.78
N ILE A 213 3.55 21.57 -13.29
CA ILE A 213 3.04 20.22 -12.98
C ILE A 213 3.92 19.14 -13.59
N GLY A 214 4.60 19.41 -14.70
CA GLY A 214 5.52 18.51 -15.39
C GLY A 214 6.93 18.43 -14.77
N SER A 215 7.24 19.27 -13.78
CA SER A 215 8.52 19.30 -13.06
C SER A 215 8.30 19.02 -11.57
N GLU A 216 9.29 18.47 -10.88
CA GLU A 216 9.25 18.35 -9.41
C GLU A 216 9.39 19.75 -8.79
N PRO A 217 8.33 20.30 -8.17
CA PRO A 217 8.40 21.63 -7.61
C PRO A 217 9.19 21.65 -6.31
N THR A 218 10.06 22.63 -6.15
CA THR A 218 10.75 22.87 -4.89
C THR A 218 9.77 23.42 -3.85
N LEU A 219 9.75 22.84 -2.66
CA LEU A 219 9.01 23.36 -1.52
C LEU A 219 9.92 24.27 -0.69
N GLN A 220 9.35 25.33 -0.15
CA GLN A 220 10.00 26.26 0.76
C GLN A 220 9.15 26.44 2.01
N ALA A 221 9.80 26.75 3.14
CA ALA A 221 9.10 27.08 4.37
C ALA A 221 8.58 28.52 4.24
N GLU A 222 7.32 28.68 3.93
CA GLU A 222 6.69 29.97 3.67
C GLU A 222 5.40 30.14 4.47
N ASN A 223 5.02 31.41 4.71
CA ASN A 223 3.75 31.75 5.31
C ASN A 223 2.61 31.50 4.32
N LEU A 224 1.69 30.66 4.67
CA LEU A 224 0.54 30.27 3.87
C LEU A 224 -0.50 31.40 3.72
N ILE A 225 -0.58 32.33 4.68
CA ILE A 225 -1.63 33.37 4.72
C ILE A 225 -1.62 34.25 3.45
N PRO A 226 -0.50 34.85 3.00
CA PRO A 226 -0.46 35.66 1.78
C PRO A 226 -0.88 34.87 0.55
N VAL A 227 -0.55 33.57 0.48
CA VAL A 227 -0.88 32.71 -0.67
C VAL A 227 -2.40 32.53 -0.79
N VAL A 228 -3.08 32.25 0.34
CA VAL A 228 -4.54 32.11 0.38
C VAL A 228 -5.22 33.46 0.13
N GLN A 229 -4.74 34.56 0.75
CA GLN A 229 -5.26 35.93 0.50
C GLN A 229 -5.17 36.32 -0.98
N ASN A 230 -4.06 36.02 -1.66
CA ASN A 230 -3.92 36.30 -3.09
C ASN A 230 -4.96 35.53 -3.93
N ALA A 231 -5.22 34.26 -3.59
CA ALA A 231 -6.25 33.47 -4.27
C ALA A 231 -7.67 34.04 -4.02
N VAL A 232 -7.98 34.47 -2.80
CA VAL A 232 -9.26 35.10 -2.45
C VAL A 232 -9.44 36.42 -3.20
N THR A 233 -8.42 37.29 -3.17
CA THR A 233 -8.45 38.58 -3.86
C THR A 233 -8.67 38.39 -5.37
N TYR A 234 -7.96 37.42 -5.97
CA TYR A 234 -8.14 37.09 -7.37
C TYR A 234 -9.56 36.66 -7.71
N MET A 235 -10.16 35.81 -6.83
CA MET A 235 -11.52 35.32 -7.03
C MET A 235 -12.56 36.41 -6.77
N ARG A 236 -12.40 37.25 -5.75
CA ARG A 236 -13.31 38.34 -5.39
C ARG A 236 -13.52 39.33 -6.55
N ALA A 237 -12.48 39.60 -7.32
CA ALA A 237 -12.55 40.45 -8.51
C ALA A 237 -13.34 39.85 -9.70
N ARG A 238 -13.72 38.57 -9.62
CA ARG A 238 -14.31 37.79 -10.76
C ARG A 238 -15.66 37.19 -10.48
N ILE A 239 -16.11 37.24 -9.24
CA ILE A 239 -17.41 36.69 -8.81
C ILE A 239 -18.47 37.80 -8.78
N SER A 240 -19.72 37.38 -8.87
CA SER A 240 -20.85 38.29 -8.71
C SER A 240 -20.93 38.79 -7.25
N ASN A 241 -21.35 40.04 -7.05
CA ASN A 241 -21.62 40.63 -5.75
C ASN A 241 -22.67 39.88 -4.93
N ARG A 242 -23.37 38.91 -5.54
CA ARG A 242 -24.32 38.02 -4.83
C ARG A 242 -23.65 36.89 -4.06
N ILE A 243 -22.35 36.65 -4.28
CA ILE A 243 -21.59 35.64 -3.57
C ILE A 243 -20.61 36.35 -2.65
N THR A 244 -20.69 36.07 -1.38
CA THR A 244 -19.77 36.60 -0.35
C THR A 244 -18.65 35.62 -0.07
N ILE A 245 -17.43 36.14 0.17
CA ILE A 245 -16.30 35.31 0.65
C ILE A 245 -15.91 35.84 2.04
N ASP A 246 -16.11 35.00 3.04
CA ASP A 246 -15.61 35.23 4.41
C ASP A 246 -14.22 34.62 4.56
N ASP A 247 -13.22 35.48 4.69
CA ASP A 247 -11.81 35.15 4.88
C ASP A 247 -11.25 35.79 6.17
N SER A 248 -12.11 36.11 7.11
CA SER A 248 -11.77 36.78 8.38
C SER A 248 -10.67 36.07 9.16
N CYS A 249 -10.59 34.75 9.07
CA CYS A 249 -9.54 33.93 9.70
C CYS A 249 -8.13 34.20 9.15
N LEU A 250 -8.00 34.81 7.97
CA LEU A 250 -6.69 35.13 7.37
C LEU A 250 -6.03 36.37 7.97
N ASN A 251 -6.72 37.10 8.84
CA ASN A 251 -6.18 38.25 9.56
C ASN A 251 -5.37 37.86 10.81
N GLU A 252 -5.31 36.56 11.12
CA GLU A 252 -4.59 36.02 12.25
C GLU A 252 -3.14 35.64 11.92
N VAL A 253 -2.40 35.21 12.95
CA VAL A 253 -0.95 34.96 13.01
C VAL A 253 -0.42 34.08 11.87
N ASN A 254 0.84 34.37 11.47
CA ASN A 254 1.64 33.60 10.50
C ASN A 254 1.53 32.07 10.70
N ARG A 255 1.30 31.38 9.59
CA ARG A 255 1.25 29.91 9.52
C ARG A 255 2.28 29.44 8.51
N THR A 256 3.46 29.02 9.00
CA THR A 256 4.53 28.51 8.15
C THR A 256 4.33 27.04 7.84
N VAL A 257 4.35 26.69 6.57
CA VAL A 257 4.27 25.30 6.04
C VAL A 257 5.26 25.12 4.92
N MET A 258 5.61 23.86 4.62
CA MET A 258 6.40 23.54 3.43
C MET A 258 5.50 23.62 2.21
N LEU A 259 5.68 24.64 1.37
CA LEU A 259 4.81 24.89 0.22
C LEU A 259 5.55 25.39 -1.03
N ASN A 260 4.89 25.23 -2.18
CA ASN A 260 5.18 25.96 -3.41
C ASN A 260 4.04 26.94 -3.63
N ALA A 261 4.28 28.23 -3.38
CA ALA A 261 3.23 29.26 -3.35
C ALA A 261 2.38 29.30 -4.63
N PRO A 262 2.93 29.30 -5.86
CA PRO A 262 2.12 29.31 -7.10
C PRO A 262 1.20 28.09 -7.25
N LEU A 263 1.66 26.90 -6.84
CA LEU A 263 0.84 25.69 -6.95
C LEU A 263 -0.24 25.62 -5.87
N LEU A 264 0.07 26.03 -4.64
CA LEU A 264 -0.93 26.11 -3.58
C LEU A 264 -1.99 27.15 -3.87
N GLN A 265 -1.59 28.35 -4.33
CA GLN A 265 -2.53 29.39 -4.76
C GLN A 265 -3.51 28.83 -5.81
N TRP A 266 -3.01 28.12 -6.81
CA TRP A 266 -3.86 27.51 -7.82
C TRP A 266 -4.83 26.48 -7.26
N VAL A 267 -4.41 25.65 -6.30
CA VAL A 267 -5.32 24.70 -5.62
C VAL A 267 -6.45 25.46 -4.94
N VAL A 268 -6.15 26.52 -4.19
CA VAL A 268 -7.16 27.33 -3.50
C VAL A 268 -8.10 28.00 -4.50
N GLU A 269 -7.56 28.62 -5.57
CA GLU A 269 -8.36 29.21 -6.66
C GLU A 269 -9.31 28.17 -7.29
N ASN A 270 -8.85 26.94 -7.52
CA ASN A 270 -9.68 25.88 -8.08
C ASN A 270 -10.82 25.45 -7.14
N LEU A 271 -10.56 25.36 -5.83
CA LEU A 271 -11.59 25.07 -4.84
C LEU A 271 -12.62 26.21 -4.75
N LEU A 272 -12.15 27.47 -4.71
CA LEU A 272 -13.03 28.64 -4.71
C LEU A 272 -13.88 28.70 -5.99
N LYS A 273 -13.29 28.43 -7.16
CA LYS A 273 -14.04 28.36 -8.42
C LYS A 273 -15.11 27.26 -8.39
N ASN A 274 -14.77 26.08 -7.83
CA ASN A 274 -15.76 25.00 -7.69
C ASN A 274 -16.89 25.38 -6.75
N ALA A 275 -16.61 26.10 -5.66
CA ALA A 275 -17.58 26.65 -4.75
C ALA A 275 -18.52 27.65 -5.43
N VAL A 276 -17.97 28.61 -6.18
CA VAL A 276 -18.76 29.58 -6.98
C VAL A 276 -19.66 28.86 -7.97
N ASP A 277 -19.13 27.87 -8.70
CA ASP A 277 -19.89 27.11 -9.72
C ASP A 277 -20.99 26.22 -9.08
N ALA A 278 -20.89 25.91 -7.79
CA ALA A 278 -21.90 25.14 -7.05
C ALA A 278 -23.03 26.01 -6.51
N ILE A 279 -22.81 27.32 -6.36
CA ILE A 279 -23.78 28.29 -5.86
C ILE A 279 -24.65 28.75 -7.02
N SER A 280 -25.97 28.67 -6.84
CA SER A 280 -26.95 29.19 -7.81
C SER A 280 -27.64 30.42 -7.20
N GLY A 281 -27.33 31.59 -7.72
CA GLY A 281 -27.88 32.85 -7.25
C GLY A 281 -27.06 33.49 -6.13
N GLU A 282 -27.59 33.57 -4.92
CA GLU A 282 -26.92 34.14 -3.76
C GLU A 282 -26.32 33.04 -2.87
N GLY A 283 -25.18 33.30 -2.25
CA GLY A 283 -24.54 32.35 -1.35
C GLY A 283 -23.25 32.86 -0.71
N ALA A 284 -22.65 32.00 0.09
CA ALA A 284 -21.44 32.33 0.82
C ALA A 284 -20.37 31.24 0.63
N ILE A 285 -19.13 31.68 0.63
CA ILE A 285 -17.94 30.83 0.70
C ILE A 285 -17.20 31.25 1.98
N THR A 286 -16.87 30.28 2.83
CA THR A 286 -16.15 30.53 4.09
C THR A 286 -14.82 29.80 4.05
N ILE A 287 -13.74 30.51 4.37
CA ILE A 287 -12.42 29.92 4.56
C ILE A 287 -12.16 29.86 6.07
N GLN A 288 -11.71 28.68 6.54
CA GLN A 288 -11.33 28.47 7.94
C GLN A 288 -9.96 27.85 8.01
N LEU A 289 -9.16 28.29 8.99
CA LEU A 289 -7.86 27.74 9.27
C LEU A 289 -7.90 27.03 10.63
N HIS A 290 -7.36 25.81 10.63
CA HIS A 290 -7.17 25.02 11.84
C HIS A 290 -5.72 24.54 11.87
N GLU A 291 -5.19 24.28 13.04
CA GLU A 291 -3.86 23.69 13.19
C GLU A 291 -3.81 22.70 14.35
N ASN A 292 -2.90 21.75 14.24
CA ASN A 292 -2.47 20.88 15.32
C ASN A 292 -0.94 20.93 15.45
N GLU A 293 -0.33 20.03 16.20
CA GLU A 293 1.12 20.00 16.39
C GLU A 293 1.90 19.82 15.09
N HIS A 294 1.37 19.05 14.13
CA HIS A 294 2.09 18.64 12.92
C HIS A 294 1.56 19.25 11.63
N ASP A 295 0.29 19.65 11.60
CA ASP A 295 -0.40 20.05 10.38
C ASP A 295 -1.08 21.40 10.50
N VAL A 296 -1.21 22.08 9.36
CA VAL A 296 -2.11 23.22 9.14
C VAL A 296 -3.20 22.80 8.17
N MET A 297 -4.44 23.08 8.48
CA MET A 297 -5.61 22.71 7.71
C MET A 297 -6.35 23.95 7.22
N ILE A 298 -6.70 23.94 5.91
CA ILE A 298 -7.50 24.98 5.27
C ILE A 298 -8.82 24.33 4.87
N ASP A 299 -9.93 24.82 5.43
CA ASP A 299 -11.28 24.43 5.02
C ASP A 299 -11.83 25.50 4.05
N VAL A 300 -12.31 25.07 2.90
CA VAL A 300 -13.06 25.89 1.95
C VAL A 300 -14.46 25.34 1.90
N SER A 301 -15.41 26.10 2.44
CA SER A 301 -16.83 25.71 2.56
C SER A 301 -17.71 26.60 1.68
N ASP A 302 -18.68 26.02 0.99
CA ASP A 302 -19.68 26.70 0.19
C ASP A 302 -21.10 26.35 0.64
N THR A 303 -22.05 27.24 0.36
CA THR A 303 -23.49 27.05 0.55
C THR A 303 -24.19 26.63 -0.74
N GLY A 304 -23.47 25.95 -1.64
CA GLY A 304 -23.98 25.54 -2.95
C GLY A 304 -24.86 24.30 -2.89
N LYS A 305 -25.11 23.72 -4.08
CA LYS A 305 -26.01 22.58 -4.27
C LYS A 305 -25.58 21.29 -3.56
N GLY A 306 -24.33 21.21 -3.05
CA GLY A 306 -23.77 19.99 -2.48
C GLY A 306 -23.51 18.89 -3.52
N ILE A 307 -23.02 17.75 -3.04
CA ILE A 307 -22.63 16.59 -3.86
C ILE A 307 -23.30 15.34 -3.29
N ASP A 308 -23.98 14.57 -4.13
CA ASP A 308 -24.60 13.30 -3.72
C ASP A 308 -23.55 12.21 -3.38
N ASN A 309 -23.92 11.23 -2.54
CA ASN A 309 -23.02 10.20 -2.04
C ASN A 309 -22.37 9.35 -3.14
N LYS A 310 -23.04 9.16 -4.27
CA LYS A 310 -22.51 8.37 -5.40
C LYS A 310 -21.42 9.15 -6.13
N THR A 311 -21.67 10.44 -6.33
CA THR A 311 -20.75 11.38 -6.98
C THR A 311 -19.54 11.68 -6.09
N GLN A 312 -19.69 11.78 -4.74
CA GLN A 312 -18.58 12.04 -3.81
C GLN A 312 -17.41 11.06 -3.97
N ARG A 313 -17.67 9.81 -4.33
CA ARG A 313 -16.63 8.78 -4.52
C ARG A 313 -15.79 9.00 -5.77
N ARG A 314 -16.29 9.78 -6.72
CA ARG A 314 -15.73 9.95 -8.06
C ARG A 314 -15.16 11.35 -8.34
N ILE A 315 -15.40 12.33 -7.47
CA ILE A 315 -15.01 13.73 -7.71
C ILE A 315 -13.50 13.95 -7.93
N PHE A 316 -12.68 13.02 -7.46
CA PHE A 316 -11.23 13.02 -7.65
C PHE A 316 -10.76 12.13 -8.81
N GLU A 317 -11.67 11.45 -9.54
CA GLU A 317 -11.33 10.67 -10.71
C GLU A 317 -11.03 11.61 -11.90
N PRO A 318 -9.90 11.44 -12.61
CA PRO A 318 -9.58 12.24 -13.78
C PRO A 318 -10.67 12.15 -14.86
N GLY A 319 -11.06 13.31 -15.41
CA GLY A 319 -12.09 13.40 -16.44
C GLY A 319 -13.54 13.34 -15.91
N PHE A 320 -13.74 13.13 -14.62
CA PHE A 320 -15.08 13.18 -14.04
C PHE A 320 -15.55 14.62 -13.85
N THR A 321 -16.70 14.96 -14.42
CA THR A 321 -17.34 16.28 -14.28
C THR A 321 -18.85 16.16 -14.33
N SER A 322 -19.53 16.96 -13.52
CA SER A 322 -20.98 17.17 -13.57
C SER A 322 -21.37 18.43 -14.35
N LYS A 323 -20.40 19.14 -14.95
CA LYS A 323 -20.60 20.41 -15.67
C LYS A 323 -20.60 20.15 -17.16
N GLU A 324 -21.51 20.79 -17.92
CA GLU A 324 -21.56 20.70 -19.38
C GLU A 324 -20.27 21.21 -20.06
N ARG A 325 -19.61 22.20 -19.45
CA ARG A 325 -18.36 22.77 -19.91
C ARG A 325 -17.28 22.58 -18.83
N GLY A 326 -16.68 21.42 -18.78
CA GLY A 326 -15.63 21.13 -17.82
C GLY A 326 -14.84 19.88 -18.22
N TRP A 327 -13.52 19.94 -18.09
CA TRP A 327 -12.63 18.82 -18.46
C TRP A 327 -12.51 17.78 -17.35
N GLY A 328 -13.11 18.03 -16.15
CA GLY A 328 -13.02 17.12 -15.01
C GLY A 328 -11.60 16.97 -14.46
N LEU A 329 -10.72 17.93 -14.69
CA LEU A 329 -9.30 17.85 -14.30
C LEU A 329 -8.95 18.68 -13.05
N GLY A 330 -9.81 19.60 -12.63
CA GLY A 330 -9.50 20.55 -11.56
C GLY A 330 -9.24 19.89 -10.22
N LEU A 331 -10.21 19.12 -9.69
CA LEU A 331 -10.07 18.43 -8.40
C LEU A 331 -9.00 17.31 -8.41
N PRO A 332 -8.92 16.44 -9.43
CA PRO A 332 -7.84 15.47 -9.53
C PRO A 332 -6.45 16.12 -9.49
N LEU A 333 -6.28 17.22 -10.19
CA LEU A 333 -5.01 17.94 -10.26
C LEU A 333 -4.70 18.68 -8.95
N ALA A 334 -5.70 19.31 -8.31
CA ALA A 334 -5.55 19.89 -6.97
C ALA A 334 -5.13 18.83 -5.94
N LYS A 335 -5.76 17.65 -5.98
CA LYS A 335 -5.38 16.53 -5.12
C LYS A 335 -3.96 16.08 -5.35
N ARG A 336 -3.55 15.94 -6.60
CA ARG A 336 -2.19 15.59 -6.98
C ARG A 336 -1.17 16.59 -6.44
N ILE A 337 -1.41 17.89 -6.61
CA ILE A 337 -0.53 18.95 -6.14
C ILE A 337 -0.34 18.86 -4.63
N ILE A 338 -1.42 18.70 -3.89
CA ILE A 338 -1.34 18.61 -2.43
C ILE A 338 -0.70 17.30 -1.98
N GLU A 339 -1.10 16.15 -2.55
CA GLU A 339 -0.63 14.85 -2.05
C GLU A 339 0.76 14.46 -2.55
N GLN A 340 1.07 14.72 -3.83
CA GLN A 340 2.34 14.28 -4.41
C GLN A 340 3.44 15.33 -4.30
N TYR A 341 3.12 16.63 -4.42
CA TYR A 341 4.11 17.69 -4.41
C TYR A 341 4.30 18.31 -3.03
N HIS A 342 3.23 18.46 -2.24
CA HIS A 342 3.31 19.03 -0.89
C HIS A 342 3.35 18.00 0.24
N GLY A 343 3.19 16.69 -0.07
CA GLY A 343 3.14 15.62 0.94
C GLY A 343 1.97 15.75 1.93
N GLY A 344 0.96 16.54 1.56
CA GLY A 344 -0.24 16.81 2.34
C GLY A 344 -1.41 15.90 1.96
N LYS A 345 -2.65 16.35 2.26
CA LYS A 345 -3.89 15.65 1.84
C LYS A 345 -4.95 16.66 1.39
N LEU A 346 -5.70 16.32 0.34
CA LEU A 346 -6.90 17.02 -0.08
C LEU A 346 -8.09 16.08 0.05
N VAL A 347 -9.05 16.43 0.90
CA VAL A 347 -10.21 15.58 1.20
C VAL A 347 -11.53 16.36 1.09
N LEU A 348 -12.59 15.66 0.74
CA LEU A 348 -13.95 16.12 0.94
C LEU A 348 -14.30 15.91 2.43
N LYS A 349 -14.31 16.99 3.20
CA LYS A 349 -14.61 16.95 4.64
C LYS A 349 -16.08 16.64 4.91
N SER A 350 -16.96 17.31 4.17
CA SER A 350 -18.41 17.11 4.23
C SER A 350 -19.07 17.62 2.96
N SER A 351 -20.17 17.00 2.57
CA SER A 351 -21.09 17.57 1.58
C SER A 351 -22.47 16.98 1.76
N GLN A 352 -23.47 17.86 1.66
CA GLN A 352 -24.87 17.50 1.74
C GLN A 352 -25.63 18.23 0.65
N VAL A 353 -26.46 17.49 -0.09
CA VAL A 353 -27.27 18.04 -1.19
C VAL A 353 -28.21 19.11 -0.65
N GLY A 354 -28.21 20.29 -1.28
CA GLY A 354 -28.99 21.46 -0.91
C GLY A 354 -28.45 22.27 0.28
N VAL A 355 -27.34 21.86 0.90
CA VAL A 355 -26.73 22.58 2.05
C VAL A 355 -25.39 23.19 1.67
N GLY A 356 -24.52 22.42 1.00
CA GLY A 356 -23.19 22.87 0.59
C GLY A 356 -22.11 21.81 0.67
N THR A 357 -20.85 22.23 0.44
CA THR A 357 -19.68 21.36 0.41
C THR A 357 -18.52 22.01 1.17
N THR A 358 -17.74 21.19 1.89
CA THR A 358 -16.49 21.61 2.52
C THR A 358 -15.36 20.72 2.03
N PHE A 359 -14.36 21.33 1.38
CA PHE A 359 -13.08 20.69 1.08
C PHE A 359 -12.05 21.09 2.13
N ARG A 360 -11.18 20.14 2.50
CA ARG A 360 -10.08 20.35 3.45
C ARG A 360 -8.74 20.06 2.78
N ILE A 361 -7.84 21.03 2.82
CA ILE A 361 -6.42 20.89 2.52
C ILE A 361 -5.68 20.69 3.83
N ILE A 362 -4.78 19.73 3.91
CA ILE A 362 -3.92 19.45 5.06
C ILE A 362 -2.48 19.56 4.58
N LEU A 363 -1.70 20.45 5.19
CA LEU A 363 -0.28 20.69 4.89
C LEU A 363 0.56 20.46 6.13
N LYS A 364 1.74 19.90 5.99
CA LYS A 364 2.66 19.65 7.09
C LYS A 364 3.39 20.93 7.48
N LYS A 365 3.55 21.14 8.79
CA LYS A 365 4.47 22.13 9.33
C LYS A 365 5.91 21.72 9.01
N PRO A 366 6.87 22.67 8.85
CA PRO A 366 8.27 22.30 8.76
C PRO A 366 8.67 21.54 10.03
N GLU A 367 9.44 20.46 9.86
CA GLU A 367 10.05 19.77 11.01
C GLU A 367 10.94 20.78 11.73
N ASN A 368 10.72 20.98 13.02
CA ASN A 368 11.60 21.81 13.85
C ASN A 368 12.99 21.14 13.82
N SER A 369 13.93 21.83 13.20
CA SER A 369 15.36 21.47 13.24
C SER A 369 15.94 21.78 14.61
#